data_27a2b38ec02b0f023b537352f598e5f2
#
_entry.id   27a2b38ec02b0f023b537352f598e5f2
#
_cell.length_a   1.000
_cell.length_b   1.000
_cell.length_c   1.000
_cell.angle_alpha   90.00
_cell.angle_beta   90.00
_cell.angle_gamma   90.00
#
_symmetry.space_group_name_H-M   'P 1'
#
loop_
_entity.id
_entity.type
_entity.pdbx_description
1 polymer ?
#
loop_
_entity_poly.entity_id
_entity_poly.type
_entity_poly.pdbx_seq_one_letter_code
_entity_poly.pdbx_strand_id
1 'polypeptide(L)'
;MEVTKEIKSKLTLYRKIEKCLTLFRLICFFLFLYSIYYFWSNSFYLLITVVVIILCFFLSSVFLNEVAEAINSYTAYINLIEVEDKEYFHNSLKKIGNEYIKESHPFANDLDIFGENSLFAHLNRTSTIMGKNTLSDWLLNPLLDTNDILERQSAFKELLTHKTFIKNFRINGIQLLNDTDDNISDLEDWIRNETYPSLNIKLKWLLITIISINTSVLILTVLNIIPFHFLVNSICIFGIISLKLERKFDFIHEKISKGLLSMNHYAKLLEILCKEDFKSNLLNKWQYSILNTRINAIRMLQKGNKIGKMLDQRKNLMLHFLFEGMFGWQIIQLFRIEKWKNKNKNELFKCFEIIGLFDAAISICLYIDKHPSYCFPVVSNKKGFLYAKDLGNPLIYNHECVTNDFSVGCPGMFLIITGANMAGKSTYLRTIGINLIMAGIGAPVYASSFIFSPCQVMVNLKTSDSLSKQESYFFAELKKLRQIVNELDSGKQLFILLDEILKGTNSNDKLEGSKSFIKKMVEHKSNGILATHDTKLGDMELQYPNFIINYHFSSCINNGNLLFDYKLKPGIVSEFNATFLMQQMGII
;
A
#
# COMPACT_ATOMS: atom_id res chain seq x y z
N MET A 1 -12.32 -25.82 9.64
CA MET A 1 -11.64 -27.11 9.52
C MET A 1 -12.13 -27.93 8.31
N GLU A 2 -13.44 -28.10 8.04
CA GLU A 2 -13.94 -28.80 6.84
C GLU A 2 -13.60 -28.10 5.52
N VAL A 3 -13.76 -26.79 5.45
CA VAL A 3 -13.47 -25.98 4.25
C VAL A 3 -11.99 -26.07 3.85
N THR A 4 -11.09 -26.10 4.83
CA THR A 4 -9.64 -26.26 4.58
C THR A 4 -9.28 -27.65 4.06
N LYS A 5 -9.99 -28.69 4.49
CA LYS A 5 -9.81 -30.07 3.95
C LYS A 5 -10.25 -30.18 2.50
N GLU A 6 -11.41 -29.60 2.17
CA GLU A 6 -11.92 -29.60 0.78
C GLU A 6 -10.98 -28.88 -0.17
N ILE A 7 -10.45 -27.72 0.25
CA ILE A 7 -9.52 -26.94 -0.56
C ILE A 7 -8.18 -27.66 -0.73
N LYS A 8 -7.66 -28.30 0.32
CA LYS A 8 -6.44 -29.12 0.23
C LYS A 8 -6.63 -30.30 -0.73
N SER A 9 -7.82 -30.92 -0.76
CA SER A 9 -8.13 -31.99 -1.71
C SER A 9 -8.18 -31.49 -3.15
N LYS A 10 -8.79 -30.33 -3.41
CA LYS A 10 -8.80 -29.70 -4.75
C LYS A 10 -7.37 -29.34 -5.19
N LEU A 11 -6.56 -28.78 -4.29
CA LEU A 11 -5.16 -28.46 -4.58
C LEU A 11 -4.35 -29.70 -5.00
N THR A 12 -4.53 -30.83 -4.31
CA THR A 12 -3.85 -32.08 -4.65
C THR A 12 -4.30 -32.63 -6.01
N LEU A 13 -5.58 -32.46 -6.36
CA LEU A 13 -6.10 -32.83 -7.67
C LEU A 13 -5.48 -31.98 -8.79
N TYR A 14 -5.47 -30.67 -8.65
CA TYR A 14 -4.88 -29.77 -9.65
C TYR A 14 -3.38 -30.02 -9.85
N ARG A 15 -2.62 -30.30 -8.78
CA ARG A 15 -1.20 -30.70 -8.88
C ARG A 15 -1.00 -32.04 -9.64
N LYS A 16 -1.94 -32.99 -9.53
CA LYS A 16 -1.91 -34.21 -10.36
C LYS A 16 -2.16 -33.91 -11.83
N ILE A 17 -3.14 -33.05 -12.13
CA ILE A 17 -3.45 -32.63 -13.51
C ILE A 17 -2.24 -31.91 -14.12
N GLU A 18 -1.57 -31.03 -13.39
CA GLU A 18 -0.35 -30.34 -13.81
C GLU A 18 0.74 -31.32 -14.23
N LYS A 19 1.01 -32.35 -13.40
CA LYS A 19 1.99 -33.40 -13.72
C LYS A 19 1.60 -34.20 -14.98
N CYS A 20 0.31 -34.56 -15.14
CA CYS A 20 -0.18 -35.25 -16.32
C CYS A 20 -0.01 -34.41 -17.60
N LEU A 21 -0.34 -33.13 -17.56
CA LEU A 21 -0.17 -32.21 -18.69
C LEU A 21 1.31 -32.01 -19.05
N THR A 22 2.18 -31.96 -18.07
CA THR A 22 3.63 -31.84 -18.29
C THR A 22 4.17 -33.11 -18.99
N LEU A 23 3.74 -34.28 -18.55
CA LEU A 23 4.11 -35.54 -19.19
C LEU A 23 3.56 -35.62 -20.63
N PHE A 24 2.32 -35.23 -20.86
CA PHE A 24 1.71 -35.17 -22.19
C PHE A 24 2.50 -34.27 -23.15
N ARG A 25 2.98 -33.10 -22.69
CA ARG A 25 3.83 -32.21 -23.49
C ARG A 25 5.16 -32.86 -23.87
N LEU A 26 5.75 -33.61 -22.96
CA LEU A 26 6.97 -34.38 -23.22
C LEU A 26 6.74 -35.45 -24.31
N ILE A 27 5.60 -36.15 -24.26
CA ILE A 27 5.20 -37.13 -25.29
C ILE A 27 5.00 -36.43 -26.64
N CYS A 28 4.32 -35.29 -26.69
CA CYS A 28 4.15 -34.51 -27.92
C CYS A 28 5.50 -34.10 -28.53
N PHE A 29 6.48 -33.75 -27.71
CA PHE A 29 7.82 -33.42 -28.18
C PHE A 29 8.53 -34.62 -28.84
N PHE A 30 8.48 -35.81 -28.24
CA PHE A 30 9.06 -37.00 -28.84
C PHE A 30 8.32 -37.44 -30.11
N LEU A 31 6.99 -37.33 -30.15
CA LEU A 31 6.21 -37.56 -31.35
C LEU A 31 6.57 -36.60 -32.49
N PHE A 32 6.85 -35.36 -32.16
CA PHE A 32 7.34 -34.38 -33.14
C PHE A 32 8.67 -34.81 -33.77
N LEU A 33 9.64 -35.22 -32.97
CA LEU A 33 10.92 -35.74 -33.48
C LEU A 33 10.75 -37.00 -34.31
N TYR A 34 9.90 -37.90 -33.84
CA TYR A 34 9.58 -39.13 -34.58
C TYR A 34 8.89 -38.86 -35.91
N SER A 35 7.95 -37.90 -35.96
CA SER A 35 7.25 -37.55 -37.21
C SER A 35 8.19 -36.95 -38.26
N ILE A 36 9.18 -36.16 -37.86
CA ILE A 36 10.23 -35.65 -38.75
C ILE A 36 11.05 -36.82 -39.33
N TYR A 37 11.46 -37.77 -38.49
CA TYR A 37 12.25 -38.91 -38.93
C TYR A 37 11.49 -39.81 -39.89
N TYR A 38 10.23 -40.14 -39.56
CA TYR A 38 9.43 -41.14 -40.30
C TYR A 38 8.85 -40.61 -41.61
N PHE A 39 8.34 -39.38 -41.63
CA PHE A 39 7.70 -38.79 -42.82
C PHE A 39 8.61 -37.84 -43.62
N TRP A 40 9.92 -37.96 -43.46
CA TRP A 40 10.89 -37.06 -44.13
C TRP A 40 10.75 -37.04 -45.66
N SER A 41 10.40 -38.19 -46.27
CA SER A 41 10.26 -38.36 -47.72
C SER A 41 8.92 -37.87 -48.28
N ASN A 42 7.91 -37.63 -47.41
CA ASN A 42 6.58 -37.22 -47.85
C ASN A 42 6.13 -35.93 -47.17
N SER A 43 6.34 -34.82 -47.86
CA SER A 43 6.11 -33.48 -47.36
C SER A 43 4.68 -33.21 -46.88
N PHE A 44 3.67 -33.82 -47.50
CA PHE A 44 2.26 -33.62 -47.17
C PHE A 44 1.89 -34.25 -45.82
N TYR A 45 2.23 -35.53 -45.63
CA TYR A 45 1.96 -36.20 -44.33
C TYR A 45 2.80 -35.62 -43.19
N LEU A 46 4.06 -35.20 -43.48
CA LEU A 46 4.89 -34.52 -42.51
C LEU A 46 4.26 -33.21 -42.05
N LEU A 47 3.75 -32.40 -42.99
CA LEU A 47 3.10 -31.13 -42.66
C LEU A 47 1.88 -31.32 -41.74
N ILE A 48 1.00 -32.27 -42.09
CA ILE A 48 -0.22 -32.56 -41.34
C ILE A 48 0.13 -33.02 -39.91
N THR A 49 1.03 -34.01 -39.78
CA THR A 49 1.39 -34.55 -38.46
C THR A 49 2.06 -33.49 -37.57
N VAL A 50 2.95 -32.70 -38.13
CA VAL A 50 3.60 -31.60 -37.41
C VAL A 50 2.58 -30.56 -36.95
N VAL A 51 1.66 -30.12 -37.80
CA VAL A 51 0.60 -29.16 -37.45
C VAL A 51 -0.28 -29.70 -36.33
N VAL A 52 -0.70 -30.97 -36.38
CA VAL A 52 -1.54 -31.59 -35.33
C VAL A 52 -0.79 -31.66 -34.01
N ILE A 53 0.49 -32.05 -34.00
CA ILE A 53 1.29 -32.14 -32.78
C ILE A 53 1.50 -30.75 -32.16
N ILE A 54 1.79 -29.73 -32.99
CA ILE A 54 1.94 -28.34 -32.53
C ILE A 54 0.62 -27.84 -31.92
N LEU A 55 -0.52 -28.14 -32.53
CA LEU A 55 -1.83 -27.76 -32.03
C LEU A 55 -2.11 -28.41 -30.65
N CYS A 56 -1.86 -29.71 -30.51
CA CYS A 56 -2.00 -30.43 -29.25
C CYS A 56 -1.08 -29.86 -28.15
N PHE A 57 0.16 -29.57 -28.52
CA PHE A 57 1.12 -28.94 -27.60
C PHE A 57 0.69 -27.53 -27.17
N PHE A 58 0.16 -26.75 -28.11
CA PHE A 58 -0.37 -25.41 -27.81
C PHE A 58 -1.58 -25.47 -26.88
N LEU A 59 -2.56 -26.31 -27.16
CA LEU A 59 -3.74 -26.50 -26.32
C LEU A 59 -3.36 -26.96 -24.90
N SER A 60 -2.43 -27.91 -24.80
CA SER A 60 -1.93 -28.38 -23.51
C SER A 60 -1.21 -27.27 -22.72
N SER A 61 -0.50 -26.34 -23.39
CA SER A 61 0.14 -25.19 -22.77
C SER A 61 -0.86 -24.18 -22.23
N VAL A 62 -1.94 -23.92 -22.97
CA VAL A 62 -3.03 -23.02 -22.48
C VAL A 62 -3.68 -23.62 -21.23
N PHE A 63 -3.98 -24.92 -21.26
CA PHE A 63 -4.61 -25.61 -20.13
C PHE A 63 -3.70 -25.67 -18.90
N LEU A 64 -2.39 -25.84 -19.09
CA LEU A 64 -1.40 -25.84 -18.02
C LEU A 64 -1.39 -24.48 -17.29
N ASN A 65 -1.49 -23.38 -18.02
CA ASN A 65 -1.54 -22.05 -17.43
C ASN A 65 -2.81 -21.83 -16.58
N GLU A 66 -3.98 -22.34 -17.01
CA GLU A 66 -5.22 -22.29 -16.23
C GLU A 66 -5.11 -23.10 -14.94
N VAL A 67 -4.51 -24.30 -15.03
CA VAL A 67 -4.26 -25.17 -13.87
C VAL A 67 -3.30 -24.50 -12.89
N ALA A 68 -2.24 -23.88 -13.37
CA ALA A 68 -1.27 -23.16 -12.54
C ALA A 68 -1.93 -21.95 -11.81
N GLU A 69 -2.80 -21.19 -12.50
CA GLU A 69 -3.59 -20.13 -11.86
C GLU A 69 -4.51 -20.65 -10.76
N ALA A 70 -5.15 -21.80 -10.98
CA ALA A 70 -5.99 -22.42 -9.97
C ALA A 70 -5.18 -22.89 -8.75
N ILE A 71 -4.01 -23.51 -8.96
CA ILE A 71 -3.09 -23.92 -7.88
C ILE A 71 -2.67 -22.70 -7.07
N ASN A 72 -2.26 -21.62 -7.72
CA ASN A 72 -1.86 -20.37 -7.05
C ASN A 72 -3.02 -19.77 -6.24
N SER A 73 -4.25 -19.80 -6.77
CA SER A 73 -5.45 -19.31 -6.07
C SER A 73 -5.74 -20.10 -4.80
N TYR A 74 -5.70 -21.44 -4.87
CA TYR A 74 -5.94 -22.29 -3.70
C TYR A 74 -4.82 -22.20 -2.66
N THR A 75 -3.57 -22.06 -3.10
CA THR A 75 -2.42 -21.87 -2.22
C THR A 75 -2.52 -20.53 -1.48
N ALA A 76 -2.86 -19.45 -2.19
CA ALA A 76 -3.08 -18.14 -1.61
C ALA A 76 -4.21 -18.16 -0.56
N TYR A 77 -5.30 -18.89 -0.84
CA TYR A 77 -6.41 -19.05 0.11
C TYR A 77 -5.98 -19.78 1.40
N ILE A 78 -5.19 -20.85 1.29
CA ILE A 78 -4.68 -21.60 2.44
C ILE A 78 -3.76 -20.69 3.27
N ASN A 79 -2.85 -19.99 2.62
CA ASN A 79 -1.95 -19.03 3.26
C ASN A 79 -2.72 -17.92 4.01
N LEU A 80 -3.83 -17.44 3.43
CA LEU A 80 -4.67 -16.43 4.08
C LEU A 80 -5.29 -16.95 5.38
N ILE A 81 -5.82 -18.17 5.38
CA ILE A 81 -6.39 -18.78 6.59
C ILE A 81 -5.29 -19.04 7.65
N GLU A 82 -4.14 -19.53 7.23
CA GLU A 82 -3.02 -19.82 8.14
C GLU A 82 -2.38 -18.55 8.72
N VAL A 83 -2.46 -17.42 7.99
CA VAL A 83 -1.97 -16.10 8.41
C VAL A 83 -2.97 -15.38 9.32
N GLU A 84 -4.28 -15.59 9.13
CA GLU A 84 -5.30 -15.06 10.04
C GLU A 84 -5.22 -15.70 11.43
N ASP A 85 -4.81 -16.98 11.52
CA ASP A 85 -4.67 -17.72 12.79
C ASP A 85 -3.36 -17.45 13.54
N LYS A 86 -2.35 -16.86 12.90
CA LYS A 86 -1.06 -16.60 13.52
C LYS A 86 -0.72 -15.12 13.50
N GLU A 87 -0.25 -14.58 14.63
CA GLU A 87 0.46 -13.30 14.81
C GLU A 87 1.63 -13.09 13.81
N TYR A 88 1.74 -13.94 12.82
CA TYR A 88 2.82 -14.03 11.82
C TYR A 88 2.89 -12.83 10.88
N PHE A 89 1.82 -12.02 10.80
CA PHE A 89 1.80 -10.80 9.99
C PHE A 89 2.79 -9.75 10.49
N HIS A 90 3.14 -9.78 11.76
CA HIS A 90 4.06 -8.80 12.36
C HIS A 90 5.53 -8.95 11.90
N ASN A 91 5.97 -10.17 11.58
CA ASN A 91 7.39 -10.42 11.27
C ASN A 91 7.77 -10.31 9.79
N SER A 92 6.84 -10.50 8.87
CA SER A 92 7.08 -10.36 7.42
C SER A 92 6.89 -8.93 6.90
N LEU A 93 6.23 -8.07 7.69
CA LEU A 93 5.89 -6.69 7.34
C LEU A 93 6.93 -5.65 7.82
N LYS A 94 8.10 -6.07 8.28
CA LYS A 94 9.14 -5.21 8.89
C LYS A 94 9.68 -4.07 8.00
N LYS A 95 9.32 -4.01 6.71
CA LYS A 95 9.78 -2.97 5.77
C LYS A 95 8.64 -2.15 5.17
N ILE A 96 7.41 -2.27 5.68
CA ILE A 96 6.26 -1.66 5.05
C ILE A 96 6.12 -0.22 5.51
N GLY A 97 6.30 0.71 4.56
CA GLY A 97 6.05 2.12 4.73
C GLY A 97 7.29 3.01 4.83
N ASN A 98 8.51 2.46 4.80
CA ASN A 98 9.73 3.28 4.81
C ASN A 98 9.81 4.22 3.59
N GLU A 99 9.24 3.82 2.46
CA GLU A 99 9.16 4.60 1.22
C GLU A 99 8.29 5.86 1.34
N TYR A 100 7.41 5.93 2.36
CA TYR A 100 6.53 7.08 2.61
C TYR A 100 7.10 8.07 3.64
N ILE A 101 8.25 7.77 4.23
CA ILE A 101 8.90 8.64 5.21
C ILE A 101 9.36 9.93 4.52
N LYS A 102 8.79 11.05 4.94
CA LYS A 102 9.20 12.40 4.51
C LYS A 102 9.64 13.18 5.73
N GLU A 103 10.93 13.53 5.81
CA GLU A 103 11.51 14.27 6.95
C GLU A 103 10.80 15.60 7.24
N SER A 104 10.29 16.27 6.20
CA SER A 104 9.64 17.59 6.33
C SER A 104 8.16 17.52 6.68
N HIS A 105 7.58 16.34 6.90
CA HIS A 105 6.14 16.24 7.17
C HIS A 105 5.79 16.75 8.58
N PRO A 106 4.68 17.49 8.76
CA PRO A 106 4.35 18.17 10.01
C PRO A 106 4.23 17.28 11.24
N PHE A 107 3.94 15.98 11.09
CA PHE A 107 3.72 15.06 12.20
C PHE A 107 4.19 13.62 11.96
N ALA A 108 4.38 13.19 10.69
CA ALA A 108 4.49 11.77 10.38
C ALA A 108 5.67 11.08 11.09
N ASN A 109 6.83 11.74 11.15
CA ASN A 109 8.02 11.19 11.81
C ASN A 109 7.95 11.26 13.33
N ASP A 110 7.35 12.32 13.86
CA ASP A 110 7.25 12.53 15.30
C ASP A 110 6.23 11.58 15.95
N LEU A 111 5.17 11.20 15.22
CA LEU A 111 4.12 10.28 15.66
C LEU A 111 4.37 8.82 15.26
N ASP A 112 5.50 8.49 14.68
CA ASP A 112 5.80 7.14 14.19
C ASP A 112 4.70 6.58 13.26
N ILE A 113 4.26 7.40 12.27
CA ILE A 113 3.22 7.01 11.32
C ILE A 113 3.72 5.93 10.37
N PHE A 114 5.00 5.99 9.93
CA PHE A 114 5.64 5.02 9.04
C PHE A 114 6.90 4.45 9.67
N GLY A 115 7.31 3.29 9.23
CA GLY A 115 8.48 2.57 9.72
C GLY A 115 8.15 1.32 10.51
N GLU A 116 9.14 0.75 11.20
CA GLU A 116 8.95 -0.44 12.05
C GLU A 116 8.05 -0.09 13.25
N ASN A 117 7.10 -0.95 13.57
CA ASN A 117 6.11 -0.77 14.64
C ASN A 117 5.28 0.52 14.55
N SER A 118 5.11 1.07 13.36
CA SER A 118 4.37 2.31 13.10
C SER A 118 2.87 2.09 13.01
N LEU A 119 2.10 3.20 13.02
CA LEU A 119 0.65 3.16 12.80
C LEU A 119 0.30 2.51 11.47
N PHE A 120 1.02 2.85 10.40
CA PHE A 120 0.84 2.23 9.09
C PHE A 120 1.05 0.72 9.13
N ALA A 121 2.10 0.23 9.79
CA ALA A 121 2.36 -1.20 9.92
C ALA A 121 1.23 -1.94 10.66
N HIS A 122 0.59 -1.28 11.65
CA HIS A 122 -0.54 -1.83 12.39
C HIS A 122 -1.84 -1.84 11.57
N LEU A 123 -2.04 -0.86 10.69
CA LEU A 123 -3.24 -0.71 9.87
C LEU A 123 -3.15 -1.48 8.56
N ASN A 124 -1.97 -1.54 7.93
CA ASN A 124 -1.83 -2.03 6.57
C ASN A 124 -2.12 -3.54 6.45
N ARG A 125 -3.22 -3.82 5.77
CA ARG A 125 -3.68 -5.15 5.36
C ARG A 125 -4.07 -5.14 3.88
N THR A 126 -3.59 -4.12 3.14
CA THR A 126 -3.89 -3.96 1.72
C THR A 126 -3.28 -5.10 0.91
N SER A 127 -3.94 -5.43 -0.17
CA SER A 127 -3.54 -6.49 -1.11
C SER A 127 -2.92 -5.92 -2.38
N THR A 128 -3.06 -4.62 -2.61
CA THR A 128 -2.61 -3.93 -3.83
C THR A 128 -1.70 -2.76 -3.48
N ILE A 129 -0.79 -2.43 -4.39
CA ILE A 129 0.07 -1.23 -4.24
C ILE A 129 -0.79 0.04 -4.19
N MET A 130 -1.87 0.10 -4.99
CA MET A 130 -2.78 1.24 -4.99
C MET A 130 -3.47 1.41 -3.64
N GLY A 131 -3.90 0.30 -3.02
CA GLY A 131 -4.46 0.31 -1.67
C GLY A 131 -3.44 0.79 -0.64
N LYS A 132 -2.20 0.32 -0.74
CA LYS A 132 -1.07 0.73 0.10
C LYS A 132 -0.80 2.23 -0.02
N ASN A 133 -0.73 2.75 -1.25
CA ASN A 133 -0.53 4.18 -1.52
C ASN A 133 -1.71 5.01 -1.02
N THR A 134 -2.94 4.55 -1.22
CA THR A 134 -4.15 5.24 -0.75
C THR A 134 -4.20 5.31 0.77
N LEU A 135 -3.88 4.21 1.46
CA LEU A 135 -3.83 4.17 2.92
C LEU A 135 -2.75 5.12 3.46
N SER A 136 -1.58 5.15 2.84
CA SER A 136 -0.51 6.08 3.22
C SER A 136 -0.92 7.54 3.00
N ASP A 137 -1.59 7.84 1.89
CA ASP A 137 -2.09 9.18 1.61
C ASP A 137 -3.15 9.62 2.63
N TRP A 138 -4.07 8.74 3.02
CA TRP A 138 -5.06 9.04 4.07
C TRP A 138 -4.39 9.38 5.41
N LEU A 139 -3.33 8.66 5.78
CA LEU A 139 -2.60 8.91 7.02
C LEU A 139 -1.78 10.19 6.97
N LEU A 140 -1.25 10.57 5.81
CA LEU A 140 -0.52 11.83 5.62
C LEU A 140 -1.46 13.03 5.52
N ASN A 141 -2.66 12.84 4.96
CA ASN A 141 -3.62 13.90 4.67
C ASN A 141 -4.98 13.59 5.33
N PRO A 142 -5.10 13.63 6.67
CA PRO A 142 -6.37 13.46 7.36
C PRO A 142 -7.40 14.50 6.91
N LEU A 143 -8.67 14.10 6.85
CA LEU A 143 -9.76 14.97 6.43
C LEU A 143 -10.01 16.07 7.47
N LEU A 144 -10.31 17.25 6.98
CA LEU A 144 -10.64 18.42 7.79
C LEU A 144 -12.12 18.83 7.67
N ASP A 145 -12.84 18.27 6.69
CA ASP A 145 -14.28 18.51 6.54
C ASP A 145 -15.09 17.47 7.34
N THR A 146 -16.06 17.97 8.11
CA THR A 146 -16.92 17.16 8.96
C THR A 146 -17.75 16.13 8.15
N ASN A 147 -18.28 16.55 7.00
CA ASN A 147 -19.14 15.69 6.20
C ASN A 147 -18.33 14.55 5.56
N ASP A 148 -17.12 14.85 5.06
CA ASP A 148 -16.23 13.85 4.47
C ASP A 148 -15.83 12.79 5.50
N ILE A 149 -15.56 13.19 6.76
CA ILE A 149 -15.25 12.26 7.86
C ILE A 149 -16.46 11.38 8.15
N LEU A 150 -17.65 11.95 8.27
CA LEU A 150 -18.88 11.21 8.56
C LEU A 150 -19.26 10.25 7.42
N GLU A 151 -19.10 10.66 6.17
CA GLU A 151 -19.28 9.79 5.00
C GLU A 151 -18.31 8.61 5.02
N ARG A 152 -17.04 8.85 5.37
CA ARG A 152 -16.04 7.79 5.47
C ARG A 152 -16.32 6.84 6.65
N GLN A 153 -16.75 7.33 7.80
CA GLN A 153 -17.20 6.50 8.91
C GLN A 153 -18.40 5.62 8.53
N SER A 154 -19.37 6.21 7.83
CA SER A 154 -20.55 5.49 7.33
C SER A 154 -20.12 4.37 6.36
N ALA A 155 -19.18 4.65 5.46
CA ALA A 155 -18.62 3.67 4.53
C ALA A 155 -17.95 2.50 5.26
N PHE A 156 -17.12 2.77 6.28
CA PHE A 156 -16.47 1.71 7.07
C PHE A 156 -17.50 0.87 7.84
N LYS A 157 -18.49 1.50 8.48
CA LYS A 157 -19.56 0.80 9.19
C LYS A 157 -20.36 -0.12 8.26
N GLU A 158 -20.66 0.31 7.05
CA GLU A 158 -21.33 -0.53 6.06
C GLU A 158 -20.44 -1.68 5.60
N LEU A 159 -19.19 -1.41 5.21
CA LEU A 159 -18.25 -2.45 4.76
C LEU A 159 -18.09 -3.56 5.81
N LEU A 160 -18.06 -3.25 7.09
CA LEU A 160 -17.99 -4.25 8.17
C LEU A 160 -19.15 -5.24 8.14
N THR A 161 -20.30 -4.88 7.59
CA THR A 161 -21.45 -5.79 7.41
C THR A 161 -21.27 -6.71 6.20
N HIS A 162 -20.46 -6.34 5.21
CA HIS A 162 -20.19 -7.08 3.97
C HIS A 162 -19.03 -8.07 4.11
N LYS A 163 -19.06 -8.97 5.12
CA LYS A 163 -17.96 -9.90 5.43
C LYS A 163 -17.56 -10.81 4.26
N THR A 164 -18.55 -11.27 3.48
CA THR A 164 -18.33 -12.13 2.30
C THR A 164 -17.60 -11.37 1.20
N PHE A 165 -17.95 -10.11 0.96
CA PHE A 165 -17.26 -9.23 0.03
C PHE A 165 -15.81 -9.02 0.43
N ILE A 166 -15.54 -8.60 1.68
CA ILE A 166 -14.18 -8.41 2.22
C ILE A 166 -13.35 -9.67 2.02
N LYS A 167 -13.90 -10.83 2.39
CA LYS A 167 -13.21 -12.11 2.24
C LYS A 167 -12.87 -12.42 0.78
N ASN A 168 -13.83 -12.29 -0.13
CA ASN A 168 -13.61 -12.57 -1.55
C ASN A 168 -12.62 -11.60 -2.19
N PHE A 169 -12.70 -10.32 -1.83
CA PHE A 169 -11.77 -9.30 -2.30
C PHE A 169 -10.34 -9.64 -1.87
N ARG A 170 -10.12 -9.97 -0.59
CA ARG A 170 -8.81 -10.35 -0.06
C ARG A 170 -8.23 -11.61 -0.69
N ILE A 171 -9.04 -12.67 -0.88
CA ILE A 171 -8.59 -13.92 -1.51
C ILE A 171 -8.01 -13.66 -2.90
N ASN A 172 -8.68 -12.81 -3.69
CA ASN A 172 -8.22 -12.47 -5.03
C ASN A 172 -7.07 -11.44 -5.00
N GLY A 173 -7.04 -10.57 -4.01
CA GLY A 173 -5.99 -9.57 -3.81
C GLY A 173 -4.65 -10.17 -3.36
N ILE A 174 -4.65 -11.18 -2.49
CA ILE A 174 -3.42 -11.81 -1.98
C ILE A 174 -2.53 -12.37 -3.10
N GLN A 175 -3.12 -12.77 -4.22
CA GLN A 175 -2.35 -13.23 -5.37
C GLN A 175 -1.47 -12.11 -5.95
N LEU A 176 -1.84 -10.84 -5.72
CA LEU A 176 -1.04 -9.67 -6.11
C LEU A 176 0.13 -9.38 -5.15
N LEU A 177 0.06 -9.83 -3.89
CA LEU A 177 1.16 -9.66 -2.92
C LEU A 177 2.41 -10.47 -3.26
N ASN A 178 2.28 -11.53 -4.06
CA ASN A 178 3.42 -12.32 -4.56
C ASN A 178 4.11 -11.63 -5.75
N ASP A 179 3.44 -10.67 -6.39
CA ASP A 179 4.06 -9.79 -7.36
C ASP A 179 4.88 -8.74 -6.59
N THR A 180 6.17 -8.65 -6.89
CA THR A 180 7.02 -7.63 -6.25
C THR A 180 6.43 -6.25 -6.53
N ASP A 181 6.50 -5.35 -5.55
CA ASP A 181 6.02 -3.96 -5.67
C ASP A 181 6.57 -3.28 -6.94
N ASP A 182 7.78 -3.65 -7.36
CA ASP A 182 8.44 -3.15 -8.55
C ASP A 182 7.69 -3.46 -9.87
N ASN A 183 7.03 -4.62 -9.97
CA ASN A 183 6.38 -5.03 -11.24
C ASN A 183 5.17 -4.15 -11.62
N ILE A 184 4.46 -3.62 -10.63
CA ILE A 184 3.28 -2.79 -10.88
C ILE A 184 3.68 -1.33 -10.98
N SER A 185 4.64 -0.86 -10.19
CA SER A 185 5.21 0.48 -10.34
C SER A 185 5.85 0.65 -11.72
N ASP A 186 6.61 -0.36 -12.18
CA ASP A 186 7.18 -0.39 -13.53
C ASP A 186 6.10 -0.35 -14.63
N LEU A 187 4.98 -1.06 -14.41
CA LEU A 187 3.85 -1.03 -15.34
C LEU A 187 3.15 0.34 -15.34
N GLU A 188 2.94 0.95 -14.17
CA GLU A 188 2.38 2.31 -14.09
C GLU A 188 3.28 3.33 -14.76
N ASP A 189 4.58 3.28 -14.48
CA ASP A 189 5.55 4.17 -15.09
C ASP A 189 5.58 4.02 -16.61
N TRP A 190 5.48 2.78 -17.09
CA TRP A 190 5.36 2.52 -18.52
C TRP A 190 4.05 3.04 -19.10
N ILE A 191 2.93 2.95 -18.39
CA ILE A 191 1.64 3.49 -18.83
C ILE A 191 1.67 5.02 -18.83
N ARG A 192 2.32 5.65 -17.85
CA ARG A 192 2.45 7.12 -17.74
C ARG A 192 3.37 7.70 -18.78
N ASN A 193 4.50 7.06 -18.99
CA ASN A 193 5.54 7.52 -19.90
C ASN A 193 5.12 7.35 -21.34
N GLU A 194 5.59 8.26 -22.18
CA GLU A 194 5.22 8.34 -23.59
C GLU A 194 5.73 7.14 -24.41
N THR A 195 5.15 7.01 -25.59
CA THR A 195 5.40 5.98 -26.60
C THR A 195 6.88 5.70 -26.81
N TYR A 196 7.23 4.42 -26.89
CA TYR A 196 8.56 4.02 -27.32
C TYR A 196 8.80 4.42 -28.78
N PRO A 197 9.80 5.30 -29.04
CA PRO A 197 10.12 5.74 -30.42
C PRO A 197 10.60 4.60 -31.32
N SER A 198 10.86 3.43 -30.75
CA SER A 198 11.39 2.26 -31.45
C SER A 198 10.38 1.45 -32.25
N LEU A 199 9.07 1.65 -32.06
CA LEU A 199 8.03 1.04 -32.89
C LEU A 199 7.82 1.82 -34.19
N ASN A 200 8.90 1.96 -34.95
CA ASN A 200 8.94 2.71 -36.18
C ASN A 200 8.19 2.00 -37.33
N ILE A 201 7.78 2.80 -38.30
CA ILE A 201 7.18 2.31 -39.56
C ILE A 201 8.05 1.26 -40.24
N LYS A 202 9.39 1.34 -40.09
CA LYS A 202 10.36 0.36 -40.60
C LYS A 202 10.13 -1.04 -40.02
N LEU A 203 9.84 -1.16 -38.73
CA LEU A 203 9.57 -2.44 -38.06
C LEU A 203 8.27 -3.05 -38.57
N LYS A 204 7.27 -2.23 -38.86
CA LYS A 204 6.00 -2.67 -39.45
C LYS A 204 6.18 -3.23 -40.85
N TRP A 205 6.97 -2.56 -41.70
CA TRP A 205 7.31 -3.05 -43.02
C TRP A 205 8.13 -4.36 -42.97
N LEU A 206 9.08 -4.46 -42.04
CA LEU A 206 9.83 -5.69 -41.81
C LEU A 206 8.90 -6.87 -41.47
N LEU A 207 7.93 -6.67 -40.60
CA LEU A 207 6.91 -7.66 -40.25
C LEU A 207 6.13 -8.13 -41.49
N ILE A 208 5.63 -7.16 -42.28
CA ILE A 208 4.89 -7.47 -43.50
C ILE A 208 5.74 -8.29 -44.47
N THR A 209 7.02 -7.95 -44.63
CA THR A 209 7.93 -8.71 -45.51
C THR A 209 8.17 -10.12 -45.00
N ILE A 210 8.39 -10.34 -43.69
CA ILE A 210 8.56 -11.68 -43.10
C ILE A 210 7.33 -12.53 -43.34
N ILE A 211 6.14 -12.02 -43.03
CA ILE A 211 4.89 -12.74 -43.22
C ILE A 211 4.66 -13.08 -44.70
N SER A 212 4.90 -12.12 -45.60
CA SER A 212 4.69 -12.32 -47.02
C SER A 212 5.64 -13.37 -47.60
N ILE A 213 6.91 -13.36 -47.25
CA ILE A 213 7.90 -14.36 -47.71
C ILE A 213 7.53 -15.74 -47.17
N ASN A 214 7.27 -15.88 -45.88
CA ASN A 214 6.94 -17.19 -45.28
C ASN A 214 5.62 -17.77 -45.82
N THR A 215 4.60 -16.94 -46.04
CA THR A 215 3.34 -17.37 -46.65
C THR A 215 3.54 -17.81 -48.10
N SER A 216 4.36 -17.10 -48.88
CA SER A 216 4.69 -17.53 -50.25
C SER A 216 5.45 -18.85 -50.27
N VAL A 217 6.47 -19.01 -49.41
CA VAL A 217 7.23 -20.25 -49.29
C VAL A 217 6.33 -21.41 -48.84
N LEU A 218 5.41 -21.18 -47.89
CA LEU A 218 4.44 -22.19 -47.45
C LEU A 218 3.51 -22.66 -48.59
N ILE A 219 2.96 -21.71 -49.36
CA ILE A 219 2.10 -22.03 -50.51
C ILE A 219 2.85 -22.85 -51.53
N LEU A 220 4.08 -22.48 -51.89
CA LEU A 220 4.91 -23.21 -52.86
C LEU A 220 5.28 -24.62 -52.35
N THR A 221 5.48 -24.77 -51.04
CA THR A 221 5.73 -26.09 -50.43
C THR A 221 4.47 -26.98 -50.46
N VAL A 222 3.30 -26.40 -50.15
CA VAL A 222 2.01 -27.13 -50.21
C VAL A 222 1.69 -27.58 -51.63
N LEU A 223 2.02 -26.76 -52.64
CA LEU A 223 1.87 -27.11 -54.06
C LEU A 223 2.95 -28.07 -54.55
N ASN A 224 3.84 -28.57 -53.69
CA ASN A 224 4.98 -29.44 -54.01
C ASN A 224 5.94 -28.86 -55.09
N ILE A 225 5.97 -27.54 -55.24
CA ILE A 225 6.89 -26.85 -56.19
C ILE A 225 8.28 -26.77 -55.58
N ILE A 226 8.37 -26.57 -54.26
CA ILE A 226 9.64 -26.53 -53.53
C ILE A 226 9.63 -27.54 -52.38
N PRO A 227 10.77 -28.16 -52.06
CA PRO A 227 10.92 -29.09 -50.95
C PRO A 227 10.70 -28.43 -49.57
N PHE A 228 10.22 -29.19 -48.59
CA PHE A 228 9.88 -28.72 -47.23
C PHE A 228 11.05 -28.03 -46.49
N HIS A 229 12.29 -28.44 -46.78
CA HIS A 229 13.47 -27.83 -46.12
C HIS A 229 13.61 -26.33 -46.42
N PHE A 230 13.06 -25.82 -47.54
CA PHE A 230 13.07 -24.36 -47.81
C PHE A 230 12.18 -23.60 -46.81
N LEU A 231 11.03 -24.18 -46.41
CA LEU A 231 10.18 -23.61 -45.36
C LEU A 231 10.90 -23.59 -44.02
N VAL A 232 11.55 -24.67 -43.63
CA VAL A 232 12.32 -24.76 -42.39
C VAL A 232 13.45 -23.75 -42.40
N ASN A 233 14.21 -23.64 -43.48
CA ASN A 233 15.29 -22.68 -43.62
C ASN A 233 14.79 -21.23 -43.52
N SER A 234 13.65 -20.91 -44.14
CA SER A 234 13.05 -19.57 -44.06
C SER A 234 12.67 -19.21 -42.61
N ILE A 235 11.99 -20.15 -41.91
CA ILE A 235 11.64 -19.97 -40.49
C ILE A 235 12.89 -19.80 -39.62
N CYS A 236 13.95 -20.58 -39.86
CA CYS A 236 15.22 -20.46 -39.12
C CYS A 236 15.89 -19.09 -39.34
N ILE A 237 15.98 -18.63 -40.57
CA ILE A 237 16.59 -17.34 -40.90
C ILE A 237 15.86 -16.18 -40.22
N PHE A 238 14.53 -16.15 -40.37
CA PHE A 238 13.72 -15.09 -39.74
C PHE A 238 13.68 -15.21 -38.23
N GLY A 239 13.71 -16.44 -37.66
CA GLY A 239 13.84 -16.66 -36.21
C GLY A 239 15.15 -16.06 -35.64
N ILE A 240 16.28 -16.25 -36.35
CA ILE A 240 17.57 -15.66 -35.95
C ILE A 240 17.54 -14.12 -36.04
N ILE A 241 16.92 -13.58 -37.08
CA ILE A 241 16.78 -12.11 -37.25
C ILE A 241 15.93 -11.55 -36.09
N SER A 242 14.83 -12.24 -35.76
CA SER A 242 13.93 -11.84 -34.69
C SER A 242 14.61 -11.87 -33.33
N LEU A 243 15.38 -12.90 -33.00
CA LEU A 243 16.18 -12.99 -31.78
C LEU A 243 17.13 -11.81 -31.59
N LYS A 244 17.70 -11.28 -32.67
CA LYS A 244 18.55 -10.05 -32.60
C LYS A 244 17.71 -8.80 -32.30
N LEU A 245 16.50 -8.73 -32.84
CA LEU A 245 15.58 -7.61 -32.58
C LEU A 245 15.02 -7.67 -31.16
N GLU A 246 14.71 -8.85 -30.64
CA GLU A 246 14.18 -9.06 -29.29
C GLU A 246 15.07 -8.49 -28.20
N ARG A 247 16.39 -8.65 -28.30
CA ARG A 247 17.34 -8.10 -27.31
C ARG A 247 17.14 -6.60 -27.06
N LYS A 248 16.62 -5.86 -28.04
CA LYS A 248 16.30 -4.43 -27.88
C LYS A 248 15.00 -4.20 -27.08
N PHE A 249 14.16 -5.21 -26.98
CA PHE A 249 12.85 -5.15 -26.32
C PHE A 249 12.78 -6.01 -25.05
N ASP A 250 13.86 -6.76 -24.72
CA ASP A 250 13.90 -7.63 -23.54
C ASP A 250 13.58 -6.89 -22.25
N PHE A 251 14.08 -5.67 -22.09
CA PHE A 251 13.77 -4.81 -20.96
C PHE A 251 12.28 -4.50 -20.82
N ILE A 252 11.59 -4.24 -21.95
CA ILE A 252 10.15 -3.97 -21.98
C ILE A 252 9.38 -5.23 -21.60
N HIS A 253 9.80 -6.37 -22.16
CA HIS A 253 9.15 -7.65 -21.89
C HIS A 253 9.26 -8.05 -20.43
N GLU A 254 10.42 -7.92 -19.83
CA GLU A 254 10.68 -8.36 -18.46
C GLU A 254 9.93 -7.53 -17.43
N LYS A 255 9.91 -6.21 -17.61
CA LYS A 255 9.21 -5.28 -16.72
C LYS A 255 7.68 -5.31 -16.87
N ILE A 256 7.18 -5.36 -18.10
CA ILE A 256 5.75 -5.17 -18.37
C ILE A 256 4.98 -6.48 -18.33
N SER A 257 5.59 -7.61 -18.73
CA SER A 257 4.83 -8.87 -18.86
C SER A 257 4.24 -9.33 -17.53
N LYS A 258 4.98 -9.21 -16.44
CA LYS A 258 4.50 -9.58 -15.10
C LYS A 258 3.33 -8.70 -14.66
N GLY A 259 3.45 -7.37 -14.80
CA GLY A 259 2.37 -6.45 -14.46
C GLY A 259 1.12 -6.66 -15.33
N LEU A 260 1.26 -7.08 -16.61
CA LEU A 260 0.12 -7.43 -17.46
C LEU A 260 -0.55 -8.74 -17.03
N LEU A 261 0.21 -9.70 -16.51
CA LEU A 261 -0.34 -10.94 -15.97
C LEU A 261 -1.20 -10.68 -14.74
N SER A 262 -0.82 -9.72 -13.91
CA SER A 262 -1.58 -9.28 -12.73
C SER A 262 -2.93 -8.65 -13.09
N MET A 263 -3.11 -8.14 -14.32
CA MET A 263 -4.36 -7.51 -14.77
C MET A 263 -5.59 -8.42 -14.63
N ASN A 264 -5.41 -9.74 -14.68
CA ASN A 264 -6.50 -10.68 -14.45
C ASN A 264 -7.03 -10.63 -13.01
N HIS A 265 -6.15 -10.45 -12.05
CA HIS A 265 -6.52 -10.33 -10.63
C HIS A 265 -7.24 -9.00 -10.39
N TYR A 266 -6.76 -7.90 -10.99
CA TYR A 266 -7.47 -6.61 -10.97
C TYR A 266 -8.86 -6.70 -11.61
N ALA A 267 -9.01 -7.42 -12.73
CA ALA A 267 -10.31 -7.66 -13.35
C ALA A 267 -11.27 -8.42 -12.41
N LYS A 268 -10.77 -9.45 -11.69
CA LYS A 268 -11.56 -10.20 -10.70
C LYS A 268 -11.95 -9.32 -9.50
N LEU A 269 -11.03 -8.49 -8.98
CA LEU A 269 -11.34 -7.53 -7.91
C LEU A 269 -12.44 -6.57 -8.35
N LEU A 270 -12.35 -6.06 -9.58
CA LEU A 270 -13.36 -5.17 -10.13
C LEU A 270 -14.72 -5.87 -10.34
N GLU A 271 -14.72 -7.15 -10.75
CA GLU A 271 -15.93 -7.96 -10.86
C GLU A 271 -16.63 -8.15 -9.51
N ILE A 272 -15.86 -8.44 -8.46
CA ILE A 272 -16.37 -8.61 -7.09
C ILE A 272 -16.97 -7.29 -6.61
N LEU A 273 -16.24 -6.18 -6.80
CA LEU A 273 -16.68 -4.85 -6.41
C LEU A 273 -17.98 -4.44 -7.12
N CYS A 274 -18.08 -4.74 -8.41
CA CYS A 274 -19.25 -4.38 -9.20
C CYS A 274 -20.49 -5.27 -8.95
N LYS A 275 -20.38 -6.38 -8.23
CA LYS A 275 -21.49 -7.26 -7.87
C LYS A 275 -22.17 -6.88 -6.56
N GLU A 276 -21.49 -6.08 -5.74
CA GLU A 276 -22.02 -5.65 -4.45
C GLU A 276 -22.92 -4.41 -4.61
N ASP A 277 -23.93 -4.34 -3.77
CA ASP A 277 -24.83 -3.21 -3.67
C ASP A 277 -24.52 -2.44 -2.37
N PHE A 278 -23.98 -1.26 -2.52
CA PHE A 278 -23.65 -0.38 -1.40
C PHE A 278 -24.74 0.67 -1.20
N LYS A 279 -24.98 1.05 0.06
CA LYS A 279 -25.99 2.06 0.45
C LYS A 279 -25.37 3.42 0.79
N SER A 280 -24.14 3.44 1.33
CA SER A 280 -23.46 4.69 1.67
C SER A 280 -23.11 5.51 0.43
N ASN A 281 -23.27 6.83 0.53
CA ASN A 281 -23.01 7.75 -0.57
C ASN A 281 -21.57 7.61 -1.09
N LEU A 282 -20.60 7.48 -0.18
CA LEU A 282 -19.18 7.42 -0.54
C LEU A 282 -18.84 6.14 -1.31
N LEU A 283 -19.28 4.95 -0.84
CA LEU A 283 -19.03 3.69 -1.54
C LEU A 283 -19.73 3.65 -2.89
N ASN A 284 -20.95 4.15 -2.96
CA ASN A 284 -21.68 4.30 -4.20
C ASN A 284 -20.95 5.25 -5.18
N LYS A 285 -20.47 6.40 -4.69
CA LYS A 285 -19.71 7.35 -5.53
C LYS A 285 -18.47 6.70 -6.11
N TRP A 286 -17.72 5.94 -5.31
CA TRP A 286 -16.53 5.20 -5.79
C TRP A 286 -16.93 4.16 -6.84
N GLN A 287 -17.95 3.36 -6.57
CA GLN A 287 -18.42 2.30 -7.47
C GLN A 287 -19.02 2.88 -8.77
N TYR A 288 -19.83 3.95 -8.70
CA TYR A 288 -20.50 4.57 -9.84
C TYR A 288 -19.52 5.11 -10.88
N SER A 289 -18.36 5.56 -10.46
CA SER A 289 -17.35 6.06 -11.38
C SER A 289 -16.86 5.03 -12.40
N ILE A 290 -17.08 3.71 -12.12
CA ILE A 290 -16.78 2.60 -13.03
C ILE A 290 -18.04 1.91 -13.59
N LEU A 291 -19.17 1.97 -12.90
CA LEU A 291 -20.36 1.20 -13.30
C LEU A 291 -20.80 1.47 -14.74
N ASN A 292 -20.74 2.71 -15.20
CA ASN A 292 -21.10 3.09 -16.58
C ASN A 292 -20.16 2.48 -17.64
N THR A 293 -18.93 2.11 -17.25
CA THR A 293 -17.92 1.51 -18.12
C THR A 293 -17.56 0.07 -17.73
N ARG A 294 -18.26 -0.51 -16.74
CA ARG A 294 -17.95 -1.79 -16.08
C ARG A 294 -17.52 -2.91 -17.03
N ILE A 295 -18.39 -3.22 -18.03
CA ILE A 295 -18.12 -4.32 -18.96
C ILE A 295 -16.87 -4.02 -19.79
N ASN A 296 -16.69 -2.77 -20.18
CA ASN A 296 -15.53 -2.33 -20.95
C ASN A 296 -14.26 -2.34 -20.10
N ALA A 297 -14.33 -1.92 -18.84
CA ALA A 297 -13.20 -1.91 -17.91
C ALA A 297 -12.70 -3.33 -17.61
N ILE A 298 -13.59 -4.26 -17.29
CA ILE A 298 -13.25 -5.66 -17.05
C ILE A 298 -12.63 -6.29 -18.32
N ARG A 299 -13.28 -6.12 -19.48
CA ARG A 299 -12.76 -6.61 -20.76
C ARG A 299 -11.40 -6.00 -21.12
N MET A 300 -11.20 -4.73 -20.79
CA MET A 300 -9.94 -4.04 -21.00
C MET A 300 -8.81 -4.69 -20.21
N LEU A 301 -9.00 -4.94 -18.90
CA LEU A 301 -8.04 -5.60 -18.03
C LEU A 301 -7.76 -7.03 -18.50
N GLN A 302 -8.82 -7.82 -18.82
CA GLN A 302 -8.68 -9.17 -19.35
C GLN A 302 -7.92 -9.20 -20.69
N LYS A 303 -8.10 -8.18 -21.54
CA LYS A 303 -7.36 -8.06 -22.80
C LYS A 303 -5.88 -7.77 -22.54
N GLY A 304 -5.55 -6.91 -21.57
CA GLY A 304 -4.19 -6.66 -21.12
C GLY A 304 -3.51 -7.95 -20.66
N ASN A 305 -4.18 -8.71 -19.79
CA ASN A 305 -3.71 -10.04 -19.36
C ASN A 305 -3.50 -11.01 -20.52
N LYS A 306 -4.43 -11.07 -21.49
CA LYS A 306 -4.28 -11.94 -22.66
C LYS A 306 -3.04 -11.58 -23.49
N ILE A 307 -2.76 -10.28 -23.67
CA ILE A 307 -1.53 -9.83 -24.35
C ILE A 307 -0.30 -10.22 -23.52
N GLY A 308 -0.34 -10.05 -22.18
CA GLY A 308 0.73 -10.47 -21.27
C GLY A 308 1.03 -11.98 -21.37
N LYS A 309 0.00 -12.82 -21.36
CA LYS A 309 0.14 -14.28 -21.56
C LYS A 309 0.77 -14.61 -22.91
N MET A 310 0.41 -13.89 -23.98
CA MET A 310 0.99 -14.08 -25.29
C MET A 310 2.46 -13.64 -25.37
N LEU A 311 2.84 -12.62 -24.60
CA LEU A 311 4.24 -12.21 -24.46
C LEU A 311 5.06 -13.24 -23.67
N ASP A 312 4.48 -13.83 -22.61
CA ASP A 312 5.17 -14.78 -21.75
C ASP A 312 5.39 -16.17 -22.42
N GLN A 313 4.66 -16.48 -23.50
CA GLN A 313 4.84 -17.71 -24.28
C GLN A 313 6.24 -17.88 -24.88
N ARG A 314 7.05 -16.82 -24.97
CA ARG A 314 8.48 -16.89 -25.37
C ARG A 314 9.32 -17.84 -24.52
N LYS A 315 8.91 -18.10 -23.28
CA LYS A 315 9.59 -19.05 -22.38
C LYS A 315 9.55 -20.48 -22.90
N ASN A 316 8.69 -20.75 -23.87
CA ASN A 316 8.57 -22.05 -24.53
C ASN A 316 9.37 -22.03 -25.82
N LEU A 317 10.64 -22.46 -25.76
CA LEU A 317 11.61 -22.41 -26.86
C LEU A 317 11.08 -22.91 -28.21
N MET A 318 10.31 -24.00 -28.21
CA MET A 318 9.80 -24.59 -29.46
C MET A 318 8.72 -23.72 -30.11
N LEU A 319 7.73 -23.25 -29.31
CA LEU A 319 6.68 -22.38 -29.82
C LEU A 319 7.21 -20.98 -30.19
N HIS A 320 8.15 -20.50 -29.39
CA HIS A 320 8.79 -19.22 -29.63
C HIS A 320 9.48 -19.20 -31.01
N PHE A 321 10.35 -20.17 -31.28
CA PHE A 321 11.09 -20.23 -32.53
C PHE A 321 10.17 -20.36 -33.76
N LEU A 322 9.10 -21.15 -33.65
CA LEU A 322 8.12 -21.31 -34.72
C LEU A 322 7.30 -20.04 -34.98
N PHE A 323 6.69 -19.48 -33.95
CA PHE A 323 5.83 -18.33 -34.12
C PHE A 323 6.63 -17.06 -34.45
N GLU A 324 7.84 -16.94 -33.91
CA GLU A 324 8.71 -15.81 -34.18
C GLU A 324 9.26 -15.89 -35.61
N GLY A 325 9.79 -17.05 -36.03
CA GLY A 325 10.30 -17.25 -37.37
C GLY A 325 9.23 -17.13 -38.45
N MET A 326 8.00 -17.60 -38.17
CA MET A 326 6.89 -17.57 -39.12
C MET A 326 6.21 -16.18 -39.25
N PHE A 327 5.97 -15.53 -38.11
CA PHE A 327 5.07 -14.36 -38.05
C PHE A 327 5.68 -13.13 -37.41
N GLY A 328 6.88 -13.19 -36.81
CA GLY A 328 7.41 -12.10 -36.00
C GLY A 328 6.48 -11.81 -34.81
N TRP A 329 6.05 -12.85 -34.11
CA TRP A 329 4.96 -12.84 -33.13
C TRP A 329 5.14 -11.79 -32.03
N GLN A 330 6.36 -11.62 -31.50
CA GLN A 330 6.63 -10.66 -30.44
C GLN A 330 6.47 -9.22 -30.90
N ILE A 331 6.92 -8.93 -32.12
CA ILE A 331 6.75 -7.60 -32.70
C ILE A 331 5.26 -7.29 -32.86
N ILE A 332 4.45 -8.28 -33.25
CA ILE A 332 2.97 -8.12 -33.32
C ILE A 332 2.41 -7.79 -31.93
N GLN A 333 2.86 -8.52 -30.89
CA GLN A 333 2.36 -8.26 -29.54
C GLN A 333 2.79 -6.89 -29.02
N LEU A 334 3.99 -6.40 -29.34
CA LEU A 334 4.43 -5.05 -28.99
C LEU A 334 3.54 -3.96 -29.61
N PHE A 335 3.15 -4.12 -30.89
CA PHE A 335 2.19 -3.19 -31.50
C PHE A 335 0.80 -3.28 -30.86
N ARG A 336 0.35 -4.49 -30.50
CA ARG A 336 -0.94 -4.70 -29.83
C ARG A 336 -0.98 -4.04 -28.45
N ILE A 337 0.09 -4.18 -27.66
CA ILE A 337 0.14 -3.63 -26.32
C ILE A 337 0.21 -2.11 -26.35
N GLU A 338 0.99 -1.52 -27.27
CA GLU A 338 1.07 -0.07 -27.42
C GLU A 338 -0.29 0.52 -27.85
N LYS A 339 -0.98 -0.12 -28.79
CA LYS A 339 -2.33 0.29 -29.18
C LYS A 339 -3.32 0.16 -28.04
N TRP A 340 -3.23 -0.91 -27.24
CA TRP A 340 -4.08 -1.14 -26.08
C TRP A 340 -3.82 -0.10 -24.98
N LYS A 341 -2.57 0.19 -24.67
CA LYS A 341 -2.14 1.24 -23.73
C LYS A 341 -2.71 2.59 -24.11
N ASN A 342 -2.41 3.05 -25.34
CA ASN A 342 -2.81 4.39 -25.79
C ASN A 342 -4.34 4.59 -25.80
N LYS A 343 -5.09 3.50 -26.04
CA LYS A 343 -6.55 3.55 -26.01
C LYS A 343 -7.13 3.62 -24.61
N ASN A 344 -6.48 2.98 -23.63
CA ASN A 344 -7.12 2.66 -22.35
C ASN A 344 -6.43 3.32 -21.14
N LYS A 345 -5.40 4.14 -21.35
CA LYS A 345 -4.58 4.76 -20.30
C LYS A 345 -5.41 5.38 -19.17
N ASN A 346 -6.34 6.25 -19.49
CA ASN A 346 -7.14 6.98 -18.49
C ASN A 346 -8.10 6.07 -17.72
N GLU A 347 -8.69 5.07 -18.39
CA GLU A 347 -9.60 4.12 -17.75
C GLU A 347 -8.86 3.17 -16.82
N LEU A 348 -7.63 2.79 -17.18
CA LEU A 348 -6.76 1.96 -16.32
C LEU A 348 -6.47 2.63 -14.99
N PHE A 349 -6.08 3.92 -15.01
CA PHE A 349 -5.80 4.66 -13.78
C PHE A 349 -7.03 4.80 -12.89
N LYS A 350 -8.21 5.04 -13.47
CA LYS A 350 -9.47 5.06 -12.71
C LYS A 350 -9.76 3.71 -12.06
N CYS A 351 -9.54 2.60 -12.76
CA CYS A 351 -9.72 1.26 -12.20
C CYS A 351 -8.80 1.02 -11.00
N PHE A 352 -7.52 1.39 -11.13
CA PHE A 352 -6.53 1.25 -10.08
C PHE A 352 -6.88 2.12 -8.86
N GLU A 353 -7.23 3.37 -9.09
CA GLU A 353 -7.65 4.30 -8.04
C GLU A 353 -8.80 3.74 -7.21
N ILE A 354 -9.86 3.24 -7.86
CA ILE A 354 -11.04 2.72 -7.16
C ILE A 354 -10.73 1.43 -6.42
N ILE A 355 -9.99 0.51 -7.03
CA ILE A 355 -9.55 -0.70 -6.35
C ILE A 355 -8.70 -0.32 -5.13
N GLY A 356 -7.83 0.69 -5.26
CA GLY A 356 -7.02 1.22 -4.16
C GLY A 356 -7.86 1.78 -3.02
N LEU A 357 -8.92 2.56 -3.32
CA LEU A 357 -9.83 3.12 -2.32
C LEU A 357 -10.55 2.01 -1.53
N PHE A 358 -11.09 1.00 -2.21
CA PHE A 358 -11.75 -0.13 -1.54
C PHE A 358 -10.76 -0.98 -0.74
N ASP A 359 -9.57 -1.24 -1.26
CA ASP A 359 -8.54 -2.03 -0.58
C ASP A 359 -8.04 -1.35 0.70
N ALA A 360 -7.82 -0.02 0.66
CA ALA A 360 -7.50 0.78 1.84
C ALA A 360 -8.64 0.76 2.86
N ALA A 361 -9.90 0.91 2.42
CA ALA A 361 -11.06 0.85 3.29
C ALA A 361 -11.23 -0.54 3.94
N ILE A 362 -11.03 -1.62 3.17
CA ILE A 362 -11.02 -3.00 3.68
C ILE A 362 -9.93 -3.18 4.73
N SER A 363 -8.74 -2.62 4.50
CA SER A 363 -7.62 -2.67 5.44
C SER A 363 -8.00 -2.06 6.80
N ILE A 364 -8.64 -0.90 6.80
CA ILE A 364 -9.17 -0.26 8.01
C ILE A 364 -10.27 -1.12 8.65
N CYS A 365 -11.20 -1.69 7.87
CA CYS A 365 -12.24 -2.58 8.40
C CYS A 365 -11.67 -3.81 9.11
N LEU A 366 -10.60 -4.40 8.61
CA LEU A 366 -9.92 -5.52 9.25
C LEU A 366 -9.24 -5.12 10.56
N TYR A 367 -8.74 -3.90 10.65
CA TYR A 367 -8.23 -3.36 11.90
C TYR A 367 -9.36 -3.17 12.93
N ILE A 368 -10.50 -2.64 12.50
CA ILE A 368 -11.69 -2.45 13.35
C ILE A 368 -12.19 -3.79 13.92
N ASP A 369 -12.27 -4.83 13.08
CA ASP A 369 -12.75 -6.16 13.50
C ASP A 369 -11.84 -6.79 14.58
N LYS A 370 -10.55 -6.46 14.58
CA LYS A 370 -9.58 -6.89 15.61
C LYS A 370 -9.62 -6.07 16.90
N HIS A 371 -10.18 -4.85 16.87
CA HIS A 371 -10.21 -3.93 18.00
C HIS A 371 -11.65 -3.50 18.34
N PRO A 372 -12.53 -4.43 18.77
CA PRO A 372 -13.96 -4.15 18.97
C PRO A 372 -14.23 -3.16 20.12
N SER A 373 -13.25 -2.93 21.01
CA SER A 373 -13.34 -1.97 22.11
C SER A 373 -13.09 -0.52 21.69
N TYR A 374 -12.61 -0.28 20.47
CA TYR A 374 -12.32 1.06 19.97
C TYR A 374 -13.63 1.75 19.55
N CYS A 375 -13.74 3.06 19.81
CA CYS A 375 -14.94 3.81 19.48
C CYS A 375 -14.78 4.63 18.20
N PHE A 376 -15.85 4.76 17.42
CA PHE A 376 -15.90 5.75 16.34
C PHE A 376 -16.00 7.14 16.93
N PRO A 377 -15.11 8.07 16.54
CA PRO A 377 -15.12 9.43 17.05
C PRO A 377 -16.37 10.19 16.61
N VAL A 378 -16.94 10.97 17.53
CA VAL A 378 -18.02 11.91 17.23
C VAL A 378 -17.40 13.22 16.75
N VAL A 379 -17.83 13.67 15.57
CA VAL A 379 -17.33 14.93 15.00
C VAL A 379 -18.15 16.08 15.55
N SER A 380 -17.47 17.06 16.18
CA SER A 380 -18.07 18.24 16.78
C SER A 380 -18.01 19.44 15.84
N ASN A 381 -19.09 20.20 15.76
CA ASN A 381 -19.13 21.48 15.05
C ASN A 381 -18.55 22.64 15.89
N LYS A 382 -18.29 22.43 17.20
CA LYS A 382 -17.67 23.42 18.06
C LYS A 382 -16.18 23.48 17.77
N LYS A 383 -15.69 24.60 17.25
CA LYS A 383 -14.27 24.78 16.97
C LYS A 383 -13.40 24.55 18.19
N GLY A 384 -12.26 23.86 18.03
CA GLY A 384 -11.29 23.62 19.08
C GLY A 384 -11.75 22.69 20.22
N PHE A 385 -12.84 21.94 20.03
CA PHE A 385 -13.32 21.00 21.03
C PHE A 385 -12.69 19.62 20.84
N LEU A 386 -12.13 19.08 21.92
CA LEU A 386 -11.60 17.73 21.98
C LEU A 386 -11.88 17.14 23.37
N TYR A 387 -12.55 15.99 23.40
CA TYR A 387 -12.83 15.23 24.61
C TYR A 387 -12.54 13.76 24.34
N ALA A 388 -11.78 13.13 25.22
CA ALA A 388 -11.48 11.71 25.18
C ALA A 388 -11.55 11.12 26.58
N LYS A 389 -12.20 9.98 26.70
CA LYS A 389 -12.28 9.18 27.93
C LYS A 389 -11.57 7.85 27.70
N ASP A 390 -10.74 7.45 28.66
CA ASP A 390 -9.92 6.22 28.61
C ASP A 390 -9.07 6.14 27.32
N LEU A 391 -8.43 7.26 26.97
CA LEU A 391 -7.60 7.36 25.76
C LEU A 391 -6.32 6.53 25.90
N GLY A 392 -6.14 5.54 25.02
CA GLY A 392 -4.97 4.68 24.95
C GLY A 392 -4.15 4.86 23.68
N ASN A 393 -2.93 4.37 23.70
CA ASN A 393 -2.05 4.38 22.53
C ASN A 393 -2.25 3.13 21.69
N PRO A 394 -2.68 3.23 20.41
CA PRO A 394 -2.89 2.08 19.55
C PRO A 394 -1.63 1.25 19.23
N LEU A 395 -0.44 1.80 19.47
CA LEU A 395 0.85 1.13 19.23
C LEU A 395 1.37 0.35 20.44
N ILE A 396 0.69 0.45 21.60
CA ILE A 396 1.02 -0.27 22.83
C ILE A 396 0.03 -1.41 23.02
N TYR A 397 0.52 -2.58 23.42
CA TYR A 397 -0.36 -3.73 23.71
C TYR A 397 -1.40 -3.38 24.77
N ASN A 398 -2.65 -3.78 24.56
CA ASN A 398 -3.77 -3.40 25.42
C ASN A 398 -3.56 -3.68 26.92
N HIS A 399 -2.86 -4.77 27.26
CA HIS A 399 -2.58 -5.15 28.66
C HIS A 399 -1.47 -4.32 29.31
N GLU A 400 -0.66 -3.60 28.53
CA GLU A 400 0.43 -2.74 29.03
C GLU A 400 0.05 -1.25 28.92
N CYS A 401 -1.02 -0.92 28.20
CA CYS A 401 -1.42 0.45 27.93
C CYS A 401 -2.20 1.06 29.10
N VAL A 402 -1.64 2.09 29.69
CA VAL A 402 -2.35 2.91 30.70
C VAL A 402 -3.13 3.99 29.99
N THR A 403 -4.45 3.97 30.09
CA THR A 403 -5.35 4.97 29.49
C THR A 403 -5.46 6.21 30.37
N ASN A 404 -5.73 7.36 29.73
CA ASN A 404 -5.91 8.65 30.40
C ASN A 404 -7.08 9.43 29.79
N ASP A 405 -7.74 10.25 30.60
CA ASP A 405 -8.75 11.18 30.11
C ASP A 405 -8.10 12.46 29.58
N PHE A 406 -8.76 13.08 28.61
CA PHE A 406 -8.28 14.28 27.98
C PHE A 406 -9.42 15.21 27.59
N SER A 407 -9.30 16.51 27.87
CA SER A 407 -10.33 17.47 27.51
C SER A 407 -9.76 18.84 27.16
N VAL A 408 -10.21 19.38 26.02
CA VAL A 408 -10.01 20.77 25.60
C VAL A 408 -11.39 21.31 25.21
N GLY A 409 -11.87 22.29 25.94
CA GLY A 409 -13.26 22.76 25.84
C GLY A 409 -13.51 23.92 24.90
N CYS A 410 -12.47 24.69 24.55
CA CYS A 410 -12.60 25.91 23.75
C CYS A 410 -11.35 26.20 22.91
N PRO A 411 -11.47 27.03 21.86
CA PRO A 411 -10.32 27.48 21.09
C PRO A 411 -9.33 28.31 21.93
N GLY A 412 -8.03 28.07 21.74
CA GLY A 412 -6.96 28.74 22.45
C GLY A 412 -6.55 28.06 23.76
N MET A 413 -7.15 26.92 24.10
CA MET A 413 -6.77 26.18 25.29
C MET A 413 -5.46 25.43 25.08
N PHE A 414 -4.50 25.66 25.96
CA PHE A 414 -3.18 25.05 25.92
C PHE A 414 -2.86 24.34 27.23
N LEU A 415 -2.41 23.10 27.15
CA LEU A 415 -2.07 22.30 28.32
C LEU A 415 -0.56 22.30 28.51
N ILE A 416 -0.11 22.52 29.74
CA ILE A 416 1.30 22.34 30.12
C ILE A 416 1.40 21.07 30.96
N ILE A 417 2.23 20.13 30.50
CA ILE A 417 2.41 18.82 31.17
C ILE A 417 3.83 18.77 31.74
N THR A 418 3.94 18.76 33.07
CA THR A 418 5.21 18.62 33.77
C THR A 418 5.45 17.20 34.25
N GLY A 419 6.71 16.85 34.55
CA GLY A 419 7.08 15.52 35.07
C GLY A 419 8.50 15.11 34.72
N ALA A 420 9.00 14.07 35.37
CA ALA A 420 10.34 13.54 35.15
C ALA A 420 10.50 12.92 33.74
N ASN A 421 11.76 12.66 33.33
CA ASN A 421 12.03 11.82 32.18
C ASN A 421 11.47 10.42 32.44
N MET A 422 11.06 9.69 31.40
CA MET A 422 10.43 8.36 31.46
C MET A 422 9.03 8.33 32.11
N ALA A 423 8.49 9.45 32.61
CA ALA A 423 7.15 9.48 33.22
C ALA A 423 5.98 9.32 32.22
N GLY A 424 6.27 9.23 30.93
CA GLY A 424 5.23 8.98 29.90
C GLY A 424 4.76 10.21 29.13
N LYS A 425 5.32 11.43 29.35
CA LYS A 425 4.92 12.67 28.69
C LYS A 425 4.89 12.58 27.15
N SER A 426 6.02 12.21 26.55
CA SER A 426 6.15 12.12 25.08
C SER A 426 5.25 11.02 24.49
N THR A 427 5.08 9.91 25.22
CA THR A 427 4.15 8.82 24.84
C THR A 427 2.71 9.31 24.85
N TYR A 428 2.34 10.10 25.84
CA TYR A 428 0.99 10.67 25.93
C TYR A 428 0.70 11.66 24.79
N LEU A 429 1.66 12.53 24.46
CA LEU A 429 1.53 13.42 23.30
C LEU A 429 1.33 12.62 22.00
N ARG A 430 2.10 11.56 21.79
CA ARG A 430 1.92 10.66 20.65
C ARG A 430 0.56 9.98 20.66
N THR A 431 0.08 9.56 21.83
CA THR A 431 -1.25 8.96 22.00
C THR A 431 -2.34 9.87 21.46
N ILE A 432 -2.32 11.13 21.85
CA ILE A 432 -3.29 12.14 21.36
C ILE A 432 -3.14 12.34 19.86
N GLY A 433 -1.91 12.56 19.38
CA GLY A 433 -1.63 12.80 17.97
C GLY A 433 -2.10 11.64 17.07
N ILE A 434 -1.76 10.41 17.41
CA ILE A 434 -2.15 9.23 16.63
C ILE A 434 -3.68 9.08 16.59
N ASN A 435 -4.37 9.25 17.73
CA ASN A 435 -5.83 9.15 17.76
C ASN A 435 -6.51 10.28 16.97
N LEU A 436 -5.92 11.50 16.95
CA LEU A 436 -6.41 12.58 16.09
C LEU A 436 -6.25 12.26 14.60
N ILE A 437 -5.14 11.64 14.20
CA ILE A 437 -4.95 11.19 12.81
C ILE A 437 -5.96 10.09 12.48
N MET A 438 -6.15 9.10 13.36
CA MET A 438 -7.17 8.05 13.19
C MET A 438 -8.57 8.63 13.06
N ALA A 439 -8.93 9.59 13.92
CA ALA A 439 -10.21 10.29 13.85
C ALA A 439 -10.38 11.06 12.53
N GLY A 440 -9.32 11.74 12.07
CA GLY A 440 -9.32 12.49 10.81
C GLY A 440 -9.43 11.62 9.56
N ILE A 441 -8.97 10.36 9.60
CA ILE A 441 -9.22 9.42 8.50
C ILE A 441 -10.58 8.71 8.60
N GLY A 442 -11.40 9.02 9.61
CA GLY A 442 -12.69 8.39 9.86
C GLY A 442 -12.63 7.01 10.51
N ALA A 443 -11.47 6.57 10.97
CA ALA A 443 -11.28 5.30 11.66
C ALA A 443 -11.62 5.39 13.14
N PRO A 444 -11.94 4.27 13.83
CA PRO A 444 -12.12 4.27 15.28
C PRO A 444 -10.81 4.53 16.01
N VAL A 445 -10.93 5.05 17.22
CA VAL A 445 -9.84 5.46 18.09
C VAL A 445 -9.80 4.60 19.35
N TYR A 446 -8.63 4.46 19.96
CA TYR A 446 -8.49 3.74 21.22
C TYR A 446 -8.98 4.60 22.40
N ALA A 447 -10.28 4.67 22.58
CA ALA A 447 -10.93 5.35 23.68
C ALA A 447 -12.31 4.74 23.93
N SER A 448 -12.86 4.92 25.16
CA SER A 448 -14.26 4.57 25.46
C SER A 448 -15.24 5.61 24.90
N SER A 449 -14.82 6.87 24.79
CA SER A 449 -15.54 7.96 24.13
C SER A 449 -14.56 8.98 23.57
N PHE A 450 -14.81 9.46 22.35
CA PHE A 450 -13.97 10.47 21.71
C PHE A 450 -14.84 11.43 20.90
N ILE A 451 -14.73 12.73 21.22
CA ILE A 451 -15.42 13.82 20.53
C ILE A 451 -14.38 14.83 20.09
N PHE A 452 -14.35 15.19 18.82
CA PHE A 452 -13.33 16.11 18.32
C PHE A 452 -13.86 17.07 17.24
N SER A 453 -13.24 18.22 17.16
CA SER A 453 -13.37 19.14 16.04
C SER A 453 -12.22 18.88 15.06
N PRO A 454 -12.47 18.68 13.75
CA PRO A 454 -11.42 18.47 12.78
C PRO A 454 -10.40 19.60 12.78
N CYS A 455 -9.12 19.26 12.83
CA CYS A 455 -8.03 20.20 12.90
C CYS A 455 -6.76 19.63 12.27
N GLN A 456 -5.88 20.51 11.79
CA GLN A 456 -4.56 20.11 11.32
C GLN A 456 -3.63 19.88 12.51
N VAL A 457 -2.99 18.72 12.55
CA VAL A 457 -2.04 18.35 13.62
C VAL A 457 -0.64 18.82 13.24
N MET A 458 0.03 19.53 14.18
CA MET A 458 1.42 19.95 14.04
C MET A 458 2.20 19.42 15.24
N VAL A 459 3.36 18.81 14.99
CA VAL A 459 4.09 18.07 16.03
C VAL A 459 5.58 18.43 16.02
N ASN A 460 6.14 18.64 17.22
CA ASN A 460 7.57 18.76 17.44
C ASN A 460 7.97 17.98 18.70
N LEU A 461 8.19 16.67 18.55
CA LEU A 461 8.60 15.76 19.63
C LEU A 461 10.04 15.28 19.45
N LYS A 462 10.46 15.05 18.21
CA LYS A 462 11.80 14.58 17.87
C LYS A 462 12.49 15.64 17.03
N THR A 463 13.61 16.12 17.50
CA THR A 463 14.54 16.88 16.67
C THR A 463 15.74 15.98 16.42
N SER A 464 16.04 15.66 15.19
CA SER A 464 17.23 14.89 14.82
C SER A 464 18.30 15.84 14.31
N ASP A 465 19.53 15.65 14.76
CA ASP A 465 20.69 16.29 14.14
C ASP A 465 20.86 15.76 12.72
N SER A 466 20.95 16.66 11.76
CA SER A 466 21.28 16.33 10.39
C SER A 466 22.71 16.77 10.10
N LEU A 467 23.65 15.91 10.41
CA LEU A 467 25.07 16.11 10.08
C LEU A 467 25.29 16.38 8.57
N SER A 468 24.42 15.82 7.73
CA SER A 468 24.47 16.01 6.28
C SER A 468 24.07 17.41 5.81
N LYS A 469 23.29 18.16 6.59
CA LYS A 469 22.80 19.52 6.24
C LYS A 469 23.59 20.64 6.94
N GLN A 470 24.60 20.32 7.76
CA GLN A 470 25.39 21.28 8.55
C GLN A 470 24.51 22.25 9.39
N GLU A 471 23.30 21.85 9.75
CA GLU A 471 22.38 22.65 10.56
C GLU A 471 22.50 22.25 12.02
N SER A 472 22.66 23.24 12.90
CA SER A 472 22.63 22.98 14.33
C SER A 472 21.23 22.54 14.76
N TYR A 473 21.15 21.63 15.73
CA TYR A 473 19.91 21.16 16.37
C TYR A 473 18.93 22.30 16.66
N PHE A 474 19.43 23.38 17.24
CA PHE A 474 18.64 24.57 17.60
C PHE A 474 18.02 25.26 16.38
N PHE A 475 18.77 25.38 15.28
CA PHE A 475 18.26 25.99 14.05
C PHE A 475 17.17 25.14 13.35
N ALA A 476 17.33 23.84 13.36
CA ALA A 476 16.31 22.92 12.86
C ALA A 476 15.01 22.99 13.67
N GLU A 477 15.13 23.12 15.00
CA GLU A 477 13.98 23.31 15.88
C GLU A 477 13.27 24.65 15.60
N LEU A 478 14.02 25.77 15.46
CA LEU A 478 13.46 27.07 15.11
C LEU A 478 12.72 27.05 13.77
N LYS A 479 13.20 26.30 12.78
CA LYS A 479 12.48 26.12 11.49
C LYS A 479 11.12 25.45 11.69
N LYS A 480 11.05 24.39 12.51
CA LYS A 480 9.76 23.73 12.81
C LYS A 480 8.80 24.68 13.54
N LEU A 481 9.28 25.41 14.55
CA LEU A 481 8.47 26.42 15.26
C LEU A 481 8.01 27.52 14.31
N ARG A 482 8.86 27.99 13.40
CA ARG A 482 8.50 28.96 12.37
C ARG A 482 7.41 28.42 11.42
N GLN A 483 7.50 27.15 11.04
CA GLN A 483 6.46 26.52 10.21
C GLN A 483 5.11 26.54 10.93
N ILE A 484 5.06 26.20 12.22
CA ILE A 484 3.82 26.27 13.03
C ILE A 484 3.26 27.70 12.99
N VAL A 485 4.10 28.71 13.22
CA VAL A 485 3.69 30.13 13.21
C VAL A 485 3.12 30.51 11.82
N ASN A 486 3.78 30.14 10.75
CA ASN A 486 3.31 30.46 9.39
C ASN A 486 1.93 29.83 9.09
N GLU A 487 1.69 28.60 9.54
CA GLU A 487 0.38 27.93 9.38
C GLU A 487 -0.71 28.64 10.22
N LEU A 488 -0.37 29.12 11.42
CA LEU A 488 -1.29 29.92 12.24
C LEU A 488 -1.62 31.25 11.59
N ASP A 489 -0.59 31.96 11.11
CA ASP A 489 -0.76 33.26 10.43
C ASP A 489 -1.63 33.13 9.16
N SER A 490 -1.69 31.93 8.55
CA SER A 490 -2.59 31.61 7.44
C SER A 490 -4.06 31.37 7.86
N GLY A 491 -4.38 31.43 9.16
CA GLY A 491 -5.73 31.26 9.70
C GLY A 491 -6.21 29.81 9.82
N LYS A 492 -5.32 28.84 9.71
CA LYS A 492 -5.67 27.42 9.87
C LYS A 492 -5.93 27.06 11.32
N GLN A 493 -6.88 26.14 11.51
CA GLN A 493 -7.16 25.59 12.84
C GLN A 493 -6.16 24.46 13.13
N LEU A 494 -5.26 24.69 14.09
CA LEU A 494 -4.19 23.77 14.45
C LEU A 494 -4.44 23.13 15.81
N PHE A 495 -3.98 21.88 15.95
CA PHE A 495 -3.72 21.20 17.22
C PHE A 495 -2.21 20.93 17.33
N ILE A 496 -1.56 21.53 18.31
CA ILE A 496 -0.10 21.60 18.38
C ILE A 496 0.42 20.72 19.52
N LEU A 497 1.37 19.82 19.22
CA LEU A 497 2.00 18.93 20.19
C LEU A 497 3.50 19.20 20.26
N LEU A 498 3.97 19.63 21.42
CA LEU A 498 5.35 20.06 21.65
C LEU A 498 5.97 19.28 22.81
N ASP A 499 7.20 18.82 22.65
CA ASP A 499 7.98 18.17 23.71
C ASP A 499 9.30 18.91 23.90
N GLU A 500 9.39 19.67 24.99
CA GLU A 500 10.56 20.44 25.36
C GLU A 500 11.13 21.33 24.24
N ILE A 501 10.52 22.47 23.98
CA ILE A 501 10.98 23.39 22.97
C ILE A 501 12.23 24.19 23.43
N LEU A 502 13.03 24.64 22.44
CA LEU A 502 14.21 25.46 22.60
C LEU A 502 15.31 24.81 23.45
N LYS A 503 15.58 23.52 23.23
CA LYS A 503 16.60 22.75 23.97
C LYS A 503 18.04 23.23 23.75
N GLY A 504 18.32 23.92 22.65
CA GLY A 504 19.67 24.29 22.24
C GLY A 504 20.16 25.66 22.74
N THR A 505 19.48 26.29 23.72
CA THR A 505 19.84 27.60 24.26
C THR A 505 19.94 27.57 25.79
N ASN A 506 20.33 28.71 26.40
CA ASN A 506 20.42 28.86 27.86
C ASN A 506 19.02 28.82 28.52
N SER A 507 18.99 28.52 29.83
CA SER A 507 17.74 28.30 30.57
C SER A 507 16.80 29.50 30.58
N ASN A 508 17.33 30.72 30.62
CA ASN A 508 16.53 31.95 30.67
C ASN A 508 15.89 32.20 29.29
N ASP A 509 16.66 32.11 28.21
CA ASP A 509 16.16 32.30 26.85
C ASP A 509 15.14 31.21 26.49
N LYS A 510 15.37 29.95 26.95
CA LYS A 510 14.43 28.84 26.81
C LYS A 510 13.09 29.16 27.47
N LEU A 511 13.11 29.63 28.71
CA LEU A 511 11.91 29.99 29.49
C LEU A 511 11.13 31.13 28.84
N GLU A 512 11.78 32.25 28.55
CA GLU A 512 11.13 33.42 27.97
C GLU A 512 10.66 33.19 26.54
N GLY A 513 11.45 32.46 25.73
CA GLY A 513 11.05 32.06 24.39
C GLY A 513 9.82 31.14 24.41
N SER A 514 9.78 30.17 25.35
CA SER A 514 8.65 29.25 25.49
C SER A 514 7.38 29.99 25.95
N LYS A 515 7.48 30.91 26.92
CA LYS A 515 6.36 31.76 27.36
C LYS A 515 5.81 32.58 26.19
N SER A 516 6.69 33.23 25.44
CA SER A 516 6.31 34.09 24.30
C SER A 516 5.64 33.26 23.20
N PHE A 517 6.13 32.05 22.96
CA PHE A 517 5.55 31.13 21.98
C PHE A 517 4.14 30.67 22.41
N ILE A 518 3.96 30.22 23.67
CA ILE A 518 2.65 29.81 24.20
C ILE A 518 1.66 30.98 24.15
N LYS A 519 2.09 32.20 24.55
CA LYS A 519 1.25 33.41 24.47
C LYS A 519 0.74 33.61 23.04
N LYS A 520 1.62 33.51 22.04
CA LYS A 520 1.24 33.62 20.63
C LYS A 520 0.23 32.55 20.22
N MET A 521 0.36 31.29 20.69
CA MET A 521 -0.59 30.22 20.42
C MET A 521 -1.99 30.52 20.98
N VAL A 522 -2.07 31.02 22.22
CA VAL A 522 -3.32 31.44 22.87
C VAL A 522 -3.98 32.60 22.12
N GLU A 523 -3.20 33.61 21.71
CA GLU A 523 -3.69 34.77 20.95
C GLU A 523 -4.28 34.34 19.57
N HIS A 524 -3.67 33.38 18.90
CA HIS A 524 -4.19 32.78 17.64
C HIS A 524 -5.32 31.78 17.86
N LYS A 525 -5.79 31.60 19.10
CA LYS A 525 -6.86 30.63 19.46
C LYS A 525 -6.56 29.17 19.00
N SER A 526 -5.27 28.81 19.03
CA SER A 526 -4.82 27.46 18.67
C SER A 526 -4.77 26.59 19.92
N ASN A 527 -5.20 25.34 19.79
CA ASN A 527 -5.14 24.38 20.88
C ASN A 527 -3.83 23.59 20.82
N GLY A 528 -3.34 23.18 21.98
CA GLY A 528 -2.13 22.37 21.98
C GLY A 528 -1.70 21.90 23.36
N ILE A 529 -0.58 21.20 23.37
CA ILE A 529 0.03 20.64 24.56
C ILE A 529 1.53 20.86 24.48
N LEU A 530 2.11 21.33 25.58
CA LEU A 530 3.55 21.40 25.79
C LEU A 530 3.94 20.48 26.93
N ALA A 531 4.73 19.46 26.67
CA ALA A 531 5.43 18.72 27.71
C ALA A 531 6.75 19.39 28.03
N THR A 532 7.06 19.55 29.30
CA THR A 532 8.27 20.25 29.76
C THR A 532 8.75 19.75 31.12
N HIS A 533 10.05 19.95 31.40
CA HIS A 533 10.60 19.79 32.74
C HIS A 533 10.64 21.12 33.53
N ASP A 534 10.39 22.22 32.85
CA ASP A 534 10.43 23.54 33.47
C ASP A 534 9.09 23.85 34.16
N THR A 535 9.08 23.73 35.48
CA THR A 535 7.90 24.01 36.31
C THR A 535 7.51 25.48 36.32
N LYS A 536 8.44 26.40 36.03
CA LYS A 536 8.17 27.85 35.96
C LYS A 536 7.22 28.22 34.79
N LEU A 537 7.12 27.37 33.77
CA LEU A 537 6.13 27.57 32.73
C LEU A 537 4.69 27.36 33.24
N GLY A 538 4.52 26.60 34.31
CA GLY A 538 3.23 26.42 34.96
C GLY A 538 2.64 27.71 35.52
N ASP A 539 3.46 28.71 35.89
CA ASP A 539 3.00 30.02 36.38
C ASP A 539 2.14 30.75 35.32
N MET A 540 2.20 30.35 34.05
CA MET A 540 1.36 30.93 32.99
C MET A 540 -0.13 30.66 33.20
N GLU A 541 -0.54 29.61 33.91
CA GLU A 541 -1.94 29.36 34.29
C GLU A 541 -2.51 30.52 35.11
N LEU A 542 -1.70 31.15 36.00
CA LEU A 542 -2.11 32.33 36.78
C LEU A 542 -2.34 33.55 35.89
N GLN A 543 -1.61 33.65 34.76
CA GLN A 543 -1.74 34.77 33.82
C GLN A 543 -2.91 34.56 32.83
N TYR A 544 -3.20 33.30 32.48
CA TYR A 544 -4.21 32.91 31.48
C TYR A 544 -5.12 31.80 32.01
N PRO A 545 -5.86 31.98 33.12
CA PRO A 545 -6.56 30.92 33.86
C PRO A 545 -7.68 30.20 33.04
N ASN A 546 -8.19 30.86 31.99
CA ASN A 546 -9.21 30.25 31.11
C ASN A 546 -8.65 29.50 29.90
N PHE A 547 -7.35 29.63 29.64
CA PHE A 547 -6.72 29.11 28.44
C PHE A 547 -5.56 28.17 28.72
N ILE A 548 -4.91 28.25 29.87
CA ILE A 548 -3.79 27.40 30.25
C ILE A 548 -4.17 26.56 31.45
N ILE A 549 -3.94 25.25 31.34
CA ILE A 549 -4.20 24.28 32.41
C ILE A 549 -2.93 23.44 32.61
N ASN A 550 -2.54 23.27 33.86
CA ASN A 550 -1.41 22.46 34.25
C ASN A 550 -1.82 21.02 34.59
N TYR A 551 -1.04 20.11 34.06
CA TYR A 551 -1.07 18.68 34.43
C TYR A 551 0.33 18.16 34.70
N HIS A 552 0.42 17.01 35.36
CA HIS A 552 1.71 16.36 35.60
C HIS A 552 1.60 14.86 35.59
N PHE A 553 2.72 14.21 35.28
CA PHE A 553 2.95 12.80 35.54
C PHE A 553 3.85 12.65 36.77
N SER A 554 3.40 11.88 37.75
CA SER A 554 4.13 11.64 38.98
C SER A 554 4.94 10.35 38.90
N SER A 555 5.98 10.28 39.69
CA SER A 555 6.71 9.06 40.00
C SER A 555 6.69 8.83 41.49
N CYS A 556 6.67 7.60 41.92
CA CYS A 556 6.76 7.21 43.34
C CYS A 556 7.91 6.24 43.55
N ILE A 557 8.51 6.30 44.75
CA ILE A 557 9.54 5.37 45.15
C ILE A 557 8.88 4.28 46.03
N ASN A 558 8.94 3.04 45.55
CA ASN A 558 8.44 1.89 46.31
C ASN A 558 9.52 0.82 46.41
N ASN A 559 9.83 0.41 47.64
CA ASN A 559 10.88 -0.58 47.94
C ASN A 559 12.25 -0.28 47.28
N GLY A 560 12.65 1.01 47.22
CA GLY A 560 13.90 1.41 46.60
C GLY A 560 13.90 1.44 45.06
N ASN A 561 12.75 1.18 44.40
CA ASN A 561 12.61 1.26 42.97
C ASN A 561 11.71 2.46 42.59
N LEU A 562 12.10 3.16 41.52
CA LEU A 562 11.30 4.24 40.95
C LEU A 562 10.20 3.62 40.08
N LEU A 563 8.94 3.89 40.44
CA LEU A 563 7.76 3.42 39.71
C LEU A 563 7.02 4.61 39.08
N PHE A 564 6.48 4.39 37.90
CA PHE A 564 5.64 5.34 37.17
C PHE A 564 4.25 4.76 37.03
N ASP A 565 3.23 5.52 37.42
CA ASP A 565 1.82 5.11 37.27
C ASP A 565 1.25 5.45 35.89
N TYR A 566 1.98 6.29 35.13
CA TYR A 566 1.58 6.79 33.81
C TYR A 566 0.19 7.43 33.78
N LYS A 567 -0.29 7.92 34.93
CA LYS A 567 -1.58 8.64 35.06
C LYS A 567 -1.37 10.13 35.09
N LEU A 568 -2.15 10.82 34.24
CA LEU A 568 -2.20 12.27 34.17
C LEU A 568 -2.95 12.83 35.38
N LYS A 569 -2.32 13.76 36.12
CA LYS A 569 -2.87 14.38 37.33
C LYS A 569 -2.91 15.90 37.17
N PRO A 570 -3.92 16.61 37.71
CA PRO A 570 -3.98 18.07 37.65
C PRO A 570 -2.88 18.71 38.46
N GLY A 571 -2.44 19.90 38.02
CA GLY A 571 -1.44 20.72 38.69
C GLY A 571 0.00 20.49 38.21
N ILE A 572 0.96 21.05 38.93
CA ILE A 572 2.41 21.02 38.59
C ILE A 572 3.10 19.94 39.44
N VAL A 573 4.11 19.27 38.90
CA VAL A 573 4.89 18.29 39.65
C VAL A 573 5.68 18.96 40.77
N SER A 574 5.59 18.42 41.97
CA SER A 574 6.28 18.93 43.16
C SER A 574 7.56 18.16 43.50
N GLU A 575 7.73 16.95 43.03
CA GLU A 575 8.84 16.06 43.37
C GLU A 575 9.70 15.71 42.16
N PHE A 576 11.02 15.86 42.27
CA PHE A 576 12.01 15.48 41.28
C PHE A 576 12.86 14.32 41.79
N ASN A 577 12.88 13.18 41.11
CA ASN A 577 13.56 11.97 41.56
C ASN A 577 14.89 11.70 40.82
N ALA A 578 15.45 12.70 40.12
CA ALA A 578 16.71 12.53 39.38
C ALA A 578 17.90 12.20 40.29
N THR A 579 17.99 12.89 41.46
CA THR A 579 19.03 12.67 42.48
C THR A 579 18.94 11.22 43.02
N PHE A 580 17.75 10.72 43.27
CA PHE A 580 17.53 9.35 43.71
C PHE A 580 18.01 8.32 42.67
N LEU A 581 17.74 8.54 41.40
CA LEU A 581 18.24 7.68 40.31
C LEU A 581 19.76 7.66 40.23
N MET A 582 20.41 8.83 40.36
CA MET A 582 21.87 8.95 40.39
C MET A 582 22.48 8.21 41.58
N GLN A 583 21.84 8.27 42.76
CA GLN A 583 22.25 7.49 43.95
C GLN A 583 22.09 5.97 43.71
N GLN A 584 20.95 5.57 43.17
CA GLN A 584 20.68 4.14 42.89
C GLN A 584 21.66 3.55 41.84
N MET A 585 22.09 4.37 40.86
CA MET A 585 23.07 3.96 39.84
C MET A 585 24.53 4.09 40.34
N GLY A 586 24.77 4.53 41.56
CA GLY A 586 26.10 4.73 42.14
C GLY A 586 26.92 5.85 41.48
N ILE A 587 26.23 6.83 40.91
CA ILE A 587 26.87 7.99 40.28
C ILE A 587 27.21 9.07 41.31
N ILE A 588 26.37 9.21 42.36
CA ILE A 588 26.56 10.09 43.51
C ILE A 588 26.27 9.36 44.80
#